data_ad6ce4bd0185f6151dbba0e71875977b
#
_entry.id   ad6ce4bd0185f6151dbba0e71875977b
#
_cell.length_a   1.000
_cell.length_b   1.000
_cell.length_c   1.000
_cell.angle_alpha   90.00
_cell.angle_beta   90.00
_cell.angle_gamma   90.00
#
_symmetry.space_group_name_H-M   'P 1'
#
loop_
_entity.id
_entity.type
_entity.pdbx_description
1 polymer ?
#
loop_
_entity_poly.entity_id
_entity_poly.type
_entity_poly.pdbx_seq_one_letter_code
_entity_poly.pdbx_strand_id
1 'polypeptide(L)'
;MKIFERLGFISVLLLGIVLFFLGILVIQYIVNAWWPFDVARLDLVRGSATGSVEAASILAAADMEIILTFLGAVLITVTGLVLPLAYFINKRFSKYLDHRSGKSMAPQFHVTLRQAVWVGLWAAVCLWLQMNRALGIAVALLVATVLILVEVLLQIRTRTAATT
;
A
#
# COMPACT_ATOMS: atom_id res chain seq x y z
N MET A 1 -16.87 -19.06 21.24
CA MET A 1 -16.85 -18.06 20.17
C MET A 1 -15.96 -16.85 20.48
N LYS A 2 -16.01 -16.21 21.66
CA LYS A 2 -15.17 -15.02 21.98
C LYS A 2 -13.64 -15.24 21.92
N ILE A 3 -13.16 -16.44 22.15
CA ILE A 3 -11.71 -16.78 22.13
C ILE A 3 -11.20 -16.81 20.68
N PHE A 4 -11.94 -17.39 19.74
CA PHE A 4 -11.57 -17.42 18.31
C PHE A 4 -11.59 -16.02 17.65
N GLU A 5 -12.50 -15.14 18.06
CA GLU A 5 -12.50 -13.74 17.60
C GLU A 5 -11.30 -12.95 18.12
N ARG A 6 -10.84 -13.22 19.34
CA ARG A 6 -9.63 -12.62 19.92
C ARG A 6 -8.36 -13.16 19.24
N LEU A 7 -8.30 -14.45 18.94
CA LEU A 7 -7.17 -15.02 18.17
C LEU A 7 -7.06 -14.40 16.78
N GLY A 8 -8.17 -14.21 16.07
CA GLY A 8 -8.17 -13.55 14.76
C GLY A 8 -7.64 -12.12 14.81
N PHE A 9 -8.01 -11.34 15.82
CA PHE A 9 -7.51 -9.98 15.99
C PHE A 9 -6.02 -9.94 16.32
N ILE A 10 -5.55 -10.78 17.24
CA ILE A 10 -4.14 -10.86 17.63
C ILE A 10 -3.26 -11.24 16.44
N SER A 11 -3.68 -12.22 15.63
CA SER A 11 -2.95 -12.64 14.44
C SER A 11 -2.82 -11.52 13.40
N VAL A 12 -3.90 -10.77 13.16
CA VAL A 12 -3.90 -9.62 12.24
C VAL A 12 -3.00 -8.51 12.74
N LEU A 13 -3.09 -8.20 14.04
CA LEU A 13 -2.26 -7.17 14.67
C LEU A 13 -0.77 -7.56 14.60
N LEU A 14 -0.44 -8.79 14.95
CA LEU A 14 0.93 -9.29 14.94
C LEU A 14 1.51 -9.28 13.53
N LEU A 15 0.75 -9.76 12.53
CA LEU A 15 1.15 -9.70 11.12
C LEU A 15 1.36 -8.26 10.66
N GLY A 16 0.45 -7.35 11.01
CA GLY A 16 0.58 -5.92 10.66
C GLY A 16 1.84 -5.30 11.25
N ILE A 17 2.14 -5.58 12.52
CA ILE A 17 3.35 -5.10 13.19
C ILE A 17 4.61 -5.67 12.54
N VAL A 18 4.63 -6.97 12.25
CA VAL A 18 5.79 -7.62 11.60
C VAL A 18 6.04 -7.01 10.21
N LEU A 19 5.00 -6.88 9.38
CA LEU A 19 5.12 -6.27 8.05
C LEU A 19 5.59 -4.81 8.13
N PHE A 20 5.07 -4.05 9.10
CA PHE A 20 5.45 -2.66 9.29
C PHE A 20 6.94 -2.51 9.65
N PHE A 21 7.41 -3.23 10.66
CA PHE A 21 8.82 -3.18 11.06
C PHE A 21 9.75 -3.74 9.99
N LEU A 22 9.39 -4.82 9.32
CA LEU A 22 10.16 -5.40 8.22
C LEU A 22 10.29 -4.38 7.09
N GLY A 23 9.19 -3.73 6.70
CA GLY A 23 9.22 -2.70 5.66
C GLY A 23 10.09 -1.50 6.04
N ILE A 24 10.01 -1.01 7.29
CA ILE A 24 10.88 0.07 7.77
C ILE A 24 12.35 -0.33 7.76
N LEU A 25 12.69 -1.54 8.20
CA LEU A 25 14.07 -2.03 8.17
C LEU A 25 14.62 -2.08 6.75
N VAL A 26 13.83 -2.56 5.79
CA VAL A 26 14.23 -2.58 4.38
C VAL A 26 14.40 -1.16 3.83
N ILE A 27 13.48 -0.22 4.14
CA ILE A 27 13.61 1.18 3.74
C ILE A 27 14.90 1.79 4.33
N GLN A 28 15.16 1.59 5.62
CA GLN A 28 16.36 2.09 6.27
C GLN A 28 17.64 1.50 5.64
N TYR A 29 17.62 0.21 5.32
CA TYR A 29 18.76 -0.45 4.66
C TYR A 29 19.00 0.16 3.28
N ILE A 30 17.96 0.33 2.47
CA ILE A 30 18.09 0.94 1.14
C ILE A 30 18.62 2.36 1.23
N VAL A 31 18.06 3.19 2.12
CA VAL A 31 18.47 4.60 2.28
C VAL A 31 19.90 4.74 2.78
N ASN A 32 20.38 3.82 3.63
CA ASN A 32 21.73 3.90 4.20
C ASN A 32 22.81 3.20 3.36
N ALA A 33 22.45 2.12 2.66
CA ALA A 33 23.43 1.27 1.97
C ALA A 33 23.37 1.37 0.44
N TRP A 34 22.17 1.68 -0.10
CA TRP A 34 21.94 1.72 -1.54
C TRP A 34 21.60 3.14 -1.97
N TRP A 35 22.46 3.71 -2.80
CA TRP A 35 22.18 5.00 -3.42
C TRP A 35 21.40 4.78 -4.72
N PRO A 36 20.19 5.37 -4.86
CA PRO A 36 19.37 5.18 -6.06
C PRO A 36 19.92 5.89 -7.30
N PHE A 37 20.97 6.69 -7.16
CA PHE A 37 21.62 7.43 -8.25
C PHE A 37 23.12 7.14 -8.27
N ASP A 38 23.68 7.00 -9.46
CA ASP A 38 25.10 6.89 -9.65
C ASP A 38 25.80 8.18 -9.15
N VAL A 39 26.67 8.03 -8.15
CA VAL A 39 27.41 9.15 -7.52
C VAL A 39 28.28 9.90 -8.53
N ALA A 40 28.59 9.28 -9.68
CA ALA A 40 29.33 9.90 -10.76
C ALA A 40 28.55 11.01 -11.49
N ARG A 41 27.22 11.09 -11.31
CA ARG A 41 26.35 12.08 -11.94
C ARG A 41 25.79 13.12 -10.98
N LEU A 42 26.66 13.70 -10.15
CA LEU A 42 26.33 14.77 -9.23
C LEU A 42 25.70 16.02 -9.89
N ASP A 43 26.02 16.25 -11.16
CA ASP A 43 25.42 17.29 -12.02
C ASP A 43 23.90 17.10 -12.16
N LEU A 44 23.44 15.87 -12.38
CA LEU A 44 21.99 15.56 -12.46
C LEU A 44 21.28 15.73 -11.13
N VAL A 45 21.94 15.33 -10.01
CA VAL A 45 21.36 15.50 -8.67
C VAL A 45 21.23 16.99 -8.32
N ARG A 46 22.24 17.80 -8.62
CA ARG A 46 22.18 19.27 -8.45
C ARG A 46 21.14 19.89 -9.35
N GLY A 47 21.11 19.51 -10.64
CA GLY A 47 20.12 19.98 -11.58
C GLY A 47 18.67 19.63 -11.19
N SER A 48 18.47 18.47 -10.58
CA SER A 48 17.13 18.09 -10.08
C SER A 48 16.67 18.96 -8.91
N ALA A 49 17.59 19.34 -8.02
CA ALA A 49 17.31 20.21 -6.88
C ALA A 49 16.96 21.64 -7.34
N THR A 50 17.57 22.12 -8.43
CA THR A 50 17.32 23.46 -9.02
C THR A 50 16.16 23.47 -10.02
N GLY A 51 15.59 22.30 -10.36
CA GLY A 51 14.50 22.20 -11.34
C GLY A 51 14.93 22.38 -12.80
N SER A 52 16.24 22.36 -13.09
CA SER A 52 16.82 22.61 -14.42
C SER A 52 16.95 21.35 -15.31
N VAL A 53 16.63 20.15 -14.77
CA VAL A 53 16.74 18.88 -15.50
C VAL A 53 15.35 18.27 -15.67
N GLU A 54 15.07 17.72 -16.84
CA GLU A 54 13.83 17.01 -17.13
C GLU A 54 13.72 15.71 -16.32
N ALA A 55 12.50 15.39 -15.87
CA ALA A 55 12.22 14.17 -15.09
C ALA A 55 12.66 12.88 -15.82
N ALA A 56 12.56 12.86 -17.15
CA ALA A 56 12.97 11.73 -17.99
C ALA A 56 14.48 11.43 -17.90
N SER A 57 15.33 12.46 -17.84
CA SER A 57 16.78 12.28 -17.73
C SER A 57 17.22 11.80 -16.34
N ILE A 58 16.48 12.19 -15.31
CA ILE A 58 16.68 11.71 -13.94
C ILE A 58 16.29 10.23 -13.84
N LEU A 59 15.17 9.86 -14.46
CA LEU A 59 14.68 8.49 -14.46
C LEU A 59 15.59 7.55 -15.24
N ALA A 60 16.18 8.02 -16.34
CA ALA A 60 17.16 7.24 -17.14
C ALA A 60 18.50 7.03 -16.42
N ALA A 61 18.84 7.90 -15.47
CA ALA A 61 20.06 7.79 -14.65
C ALA A 61 19.83 7.06 -13.31
N ALA A 62 18.57 6.73 -13.00
CA ALA A 62 18.19 6.07 -11.76
C ALA A 62 18.31 4.55 -11.89
N ASP A 63 18.77 3.90 -10.83
CA ASP A 63 18.76 2.44 -10.75
C ASP A 63 17.33 1.96 -10.47
N MET A 64 16.68 1.43 -11.51
CA MET A 64 15.28 1.03 -11.45
C MET A 64 15.06 -0.12 -10.45
N GLU A 65 16.02 -1.00 -10.26
CA GLU A 65 15.90 -2.11 -9.31
C GLU A 65 15.82 -1.60 -7.87
N ILE A 66 16.65 -0.60 -7.53
CA ILE A 66 16.63 0.02 -6.20
C ILE A 66 15.32 0.76 -5.98
N ILE A 67 14.84 1.50 -6.98
CA ILE A 67 13.58 2.24 -6.89
C ILE A 67 12.40 1.29 -6.70
N LEU A 68 12.33 0.21 -7.49
CA LEU A 68 11.24 -0.78 -7.37
C LEU A 68 11.28 -1.50 -6.02
N THR A 69 12.48 -1.85 -5.53
CA THR A 69 12.65 -2.45 -4.20
C THR A 69 12.20 -1.49 -3.10
N PHE A 70 12.54 -0.22 -3.20
CA PHE A 70 12.09 0.82 -2.28
C PHE A 70 10.57 0.98 -2.29
N LEU A 71 9.95 1.06 -3.47
CA LEU A 71 8.49 1.14 -3.60
C LEU A 71 7.80 -0.11 -3.05
N GLY A 72 8.39 -1.29 -3.27
CA GLY A 72 7.92 -2.54 -2.67
C GLY A 72 7.98 -2.52 -1.13
N ALA A 73 9.07 -2.00 -0.57
CA ALA A 73 9.22 -1.82 0.88
C ALA A 73 8.18 -0.84 1.45
N VAL A 74 7.92 0.27 0.74
CA VAL A 74 6.85 1.22 1.12
C VAL A 74 5.48 0.55 1.08
N LEU A 75 5.18 -0.22 0.03
CA LEU A 75 3.94 -0.98 -0.09
C LEU A 75 3.75 -1.90 1.13
N ILE A 76 4.78 -2.67 1.51
CA ILE A 76 4.74 -3.59 2.66
C ILE A 76 4.54 -2.80 3.96
N THR A 77 5.25 -1.69 4.15
CA THR A 77 5.16 -0.85 5.35
C THR A 77 3.75 -0.29 5.53
N VAL A 78 3.21 0.31 4.47
CA VAL A 78 1.85 0.90 4.50
C VAL A 78 0.79 -0.19 4.67
N THR A 79 0.93 -1.33 4.00
CA THR A 79 0.03 -2.47 4.18
C THR A 79 0.05 -2.94 5.63
N GLY A 80 1.23 -3.07 6.25
CA GLY A 80 1.39 -3.45 7.66
C GLY A 80 0.71 -2.48 8.62
N LEU A 81 0.82 -1.17 8.37
CA LEU A 81 0.18 -0.13 9.16
C LEU A 81 -1.35 -0.13 9.00
N VAL A 82 -1.82 -0.28 7.77
CA VAL A 82 -3.26 -0.19 7.44
C VAL A 82 -4.02 -1.45 7.84
N LEU A 83 -3.37 -2.61 7.83
CA LEU A 83 -3.99 -3.90 8.10
C LEU A 83 -4.77 -3.95 9.44
N PRO A 84 -4.18 -3.60 10.60
CA PRO A 84 -4.92 -3.57 11.86
C PRO A 84 -6.03 -2.51 11.88
N LEU A 85 -5.80 -1.36 11.22
CA LEU A 85 -6.79 -0.30 11.11
C LEU A 85 -7.99 -0.74 10.28
N ALA A 86 -7.76 -1.33 9.11
CA ALA A 86 -8.81 -1.87 8.25
C ALA A 86 -9.60 -2.99 8.95
N TYR A 87 -8.92 -3.85 9.71
CA TYR A 87 -9.60 -4.88 10.50
C TYR A 87 -10.52 -4.27 11.57
N PHE A 88 -10.05 -3.23 12.27
CA PHE A 88 -10.84 -2.54 13.29
C PHE A 88 -12.07 -1.87 12.68
N ILE A 89 -11.91 -1.19 11.56
CA ILE A 89 -12.98 -0.54 10.81
C ILE A 89 -14.00 -1.59 10.35
N ASN A 90 -13.57 -2.65 9.69
CA ASN A 90 -14.44 -3.72 9.22
C ASN A 90 -15.20 -4.39 10.36
N LYS A 91 -14.55 -4.60 11.53
CA LYS A 91 -15.21 -5.14 12.72
C LYS A 91 -16.28 -4.20 13.27
N ARG A 92 -16.03 -2.89 13.24
CA ARG A 92 -17.01 -1.88 13.71
C ARG A 92 -18.21 -1.80 12.77
N PHE A 93 -17.98 -1.80 11.46
CA PHE A 93 -19.06 -1.76 10.46
C PHE A 93 -19.84 -3.08 10.40
N SER A 94 -19.19 -4.23 10.57
CA SER A 94 -19.86 -5.52 10.65
C SER A 94 -20.89 -5.55 11.79
N LYS A 95 -20.55 -5.01 12.96
CA LYS A 95 -21.51 -4.89 14.09
C LYS A 95 -22.72 -4.03 13.75
N TYR A 96 -22.55 -3.00 12.95
CA TYR A 96 -23.64 -2.09 12.57
C TYR A 96 -24.60 -2.74 11.56
N LEU A 97 -24.10 -3.55 10.65
CA LEU A 97 -24.87 -4.31 9.66
C LEU A 97 -25.56 -5.53 10.27
N ASP A 98 -25.01 -6.10 11.34
CA ASP A 98 -25.49 -7.29 12.03
C ASP A 98 -26.85 -7.04 12.75
N HIS A 99 -27.08 -5.82 13.22
CA HIS A 99 -28.36 -5.42 13.78
C HIS A 99 -29.53 -5.49 12.77
N ARG A 100 -29.20 -5.52 11.47
CA ARG A 100 -30.19 -5.52 10.38
C ARG A 100 -30.42 -6.91 9.76
N SER A 101 -29.46 -7.84 9.87
CA SER A 101 -29.52 -9.15 9.20
C SER A 101 -29.41 -10.37 10.11
N GLY A 102 -29.26 -10.20 11.42
CA GLY A 102 -29.29 -11.28 12.42
C GLY A 102 -28.19 -12.36 12.30
N LYS A 103 -27.17 -12.15 11.46
CA LYS A 103 -26.02 -13.06 11.32
C LYS A 103 -24.72 -12.32 11.60
N SER A 104 -24.03 -12.69 12.69
CA SER A 104 -22.69 -12.19 13.01
C SER A 104 -21.68 -12.71 11.97
N MET A 105 -21.37 -11.88 10.99
CA MET A 105 -20.28 -12.15 10.05
C MET A 105 -19.00 -11.51 10.60
N ALA A 106 -18.13 -12.34 11.20
CA ALA A 106 -16.78 -11.90 11.52
C ALA A 106 -16.06 -11.43 10.23
N PRO A 107 -15.34 -10.29 10.25
CA PRO A 107 -14.65 -9.81 9.08
C PRO A 107 -13.66 -10.86 8.58
N GLN A 108 -13.78 -11.24 7.32
CA GLN A 108 -12.89 -12.21 6.71
C GLN A 108 -11.49 -11.60 6.58
N PHE A 109 -10.49 -12.27 7.15
CA PHE A 109 -9.09 -11.83 7.11
C PHE A 109 -8.60 -11.48 5.71
N HIS A 110 -8.91 -12.33 4.74
CA HIS A 110 -8.54 -12.17 3.35
C HIS A 110 -9.11 -10.89 2.70
N VAL A 111 -10.34 -10.47 3.05
CA VAL A 111 -10.92 -9.22 2.57
C VAL A 111 -10.18 -8.02 3.15
N THR A 112 -9.87 -8.07 4.44
CA THR A 112 -9.14 -7.00 5.14
C THR A 112 -7.71 -6.87 4.62
N LEU A 113 -7.02 -8.00 4.41
CA LEU A 113 -5.68 -8.01 3.85
C LEU A 113 -5.66 -7.40 2.44
N ARG A 114 -6.60 -7.79 1.59
CA ARG A 114 -6.71 -7.24 0.24
C ARG A 114 -6.93 -5.74 0.25
N GLN A 115 -7.81 -5.23 1.12
CA GLN A 115 -8.03 -3.79 1.29
C GLN A 115 -6.76 -3.06 1.74
N ALA A 116 -6.00 -3.63 2.69
CA ALA A 116 -4.74 -3.06 3.15
C ALA A 116 -3.68 -3.02 2.03
N VAL A 117 -3.59 -4.06 1.21
CA VAL A 117 -2.69 -4.12 0.04
C VAL A 117 -3.04 -3.06 -1.00
N TRP A 118 -4.33 -2.81 -1.27
CA TRP A 118 -4.74 -1.75 -2.18
C TRP A 118 -4.33 -0.36 -1.70
N VAL A 119 -4.43 -0.09 -0.41
CA VAL A 119 -3.96 1.18 0.17
C VAL A 119 -2.43 1.28 0.10
N GLY A 120 -1.71 0.19 0.35
CA GLY A 120 -0.26 0.12 0.18
C GLY A 120 0.16 0.39 -1.27
N LEU A 121 -0.54 -0.21 -2.23
CA LEU A 121 -0.31 0.01 -3.66
C LEU A 121 -0.57 1.46 -4.07
N TRP A 122 -1.67 2.05 -3.58
CA TRP A 122 -1.96 3.46 -3.81
C TRP A 122 -0.84 4.36 -3.30
N ALA A 123 -0.34 4.12 -2.09
CA ALA A 123 0.76 4.89 -1.51
C ALA A 123 2.06 4.75 -2.33
N ALA A 124 2.40 3.53 -2.77
CA ALA A 124 3.58 3.28 -3.59
C ALA A 124 3.48 3.98 -4.96
N VAL A 125 2.31 3.92 -5.63
CA VAL A 125 2.08 4.63 -6.90
C VAL A 125 2.14 6.15 -6.72
N CYS A 126 1.53 6.68 -5.66
CA CYS A 126 1.61 8.11 -5.36
C CYS A 126 3.05 8.56 -5.12
N LEU A 127 3.84 7.76 -4.39
CA LEU A 127 5.25 8.06 -4.17
C LEU A 127 6.05 8.02 -5.48
N TRP A 128 5.80 7.04 -6.34
CA TRP A 128 6.42 6.96 -7.66
C TRP A 128 6.07 8.17 -8.53
N LEU A 129 4.81 8.59 -8.54
CA LEU A 129 4.37 9.81 -9.23
C LEU A 129 5.02 11.07 -8.64
N GLN A 130 5.21 11.11 -7.33
CA GLN A 130 5.90 12.21 -6.66
C GLN A 130 7.37 12.31 -7.09
N MET A 131 8.06 11.16 -7.21
CA MET A 131 9.44 11.12 -7.73
C MET A 131 9.54 11.68 -9.15
N ASN A 132 8.50 11.46 -9.95
CA ASN A 132 8.39 12.00 -11.32
C ASN A 132 7.82 13.41 -11.37
N ARG A 133 7.60 14.09 -10.24
CA ARG A 133 6.96 15.41 -10.15
C ARG A 133 5.57 15.49 -10.82
N ALA A 134 4.93 14.35 -11.04
CA ALA A 134 3.62 14.24 -11.66
C ALA A 134 2.47 14.12 -10.63
N LEU A 135 2.79 14.11 -9.32
CA LEU A 135 1.77 13.97 -8.29
C LEU A 135 1.06 15.33 -8.08
N GLY A 136 -0.24 15.34 -8.40
CA GLY A 136 -1.17 16.39 -8.01
C GLY A 136 -2.32 15.76 -7.24
N ILE A 137 -3.08 16.57 -6.50
CA ILE A 137 -4.24 16.10 -5.73
C ILE A 137 -5.23 15.38 -6.66
N ALA A 138 -5.49 15.94 -7.84
CA ALA A 138 -6.38 15.33 -8.82
C ALA A 138 -5.88 13.96 -9.31
N VAL A 139 -4.57 13.82 -9.54
CA VAL A 139 -3.95 12.56 -9.97
C VAL A 139 -4.02 11.52 -8.85
N ALA A 140 -3.74 11.90 -7.60
CA ALA A 140 -3.84 11.01 -6.46
C ALA A 140 -5.26 10.48 -6.27
N LEU A 141 -6.29 11.34 -6.41
CA LEU A 141 -7.69 10.95 -6.35
C LEU A 141 -8.09 10.05 -7.53
N LEU A 142 -7.60 10.34 -8.74
CA LEU A 142 -7.85 9.52 -9.91
C LEU A 142 -7.28 8.10 -9.72
N VAL A 143 -6.05 7.96 -9.26
CA VAL A 143 -5.44 6.65 -8.95
C VAL A 143 -6.26 5.91 -7.90
N ALA A 144 -6.68 6.58 -6.81
CA ALA A 144 -7.53 5.99 -5.79
C ALA A 144 -8.86 5.48 -6.38
N THR A 145 -9.50 6.28 -7.23
CA THR A 145 -10.76 5.91 -7.89
C THR A 145 -10.61 4.69 -8.78
N VAL A 146 -9.53 4.64 -9.58
CA VAL A 146 -9.25 3.48 -10.44
C VAL A 146 -9.05 2.22 -9.60
N LEU A 147 -8.27 2.28 -8.51
CA LEU A 147 -8.05 1.13 -7.64
C LEU A 147 -9.34 0.66 -6.95
N ILE A 148 -10.21 1.57 -6.54
CA ILE A 148 -11.53 1.24 -5.98
C ILE A 148 -12.40 0.55 -7.04
N LEU A 149 -12.42 1.04 -8.27
CA LEU A 149 -13.17 0.42 -9.37
C LEU A 149 -12.67 -1.00 -9.67
N VAL A 150 -11.36 -1.19 -9.72
CA VAL A 150 -10.76 -2.53 -9.90
C VAL A 150 -11.15 -3.46 -8.76
N GLU A 151 -11.12 -2.99 -7.52
CA GLU A 151 -11.55 -3.79 -6.35
C GLU A 151 -13.02 -4.18 -6.44
N VAL A 152 -13.91 -3.25 -6.82
CA VAL A 152 -15.35 -3.52 -6.99
C VAL A 152 -15.56 -4.56 -8.10
N LEU A 153 -14.87 -4.43 -9.25
CA LEU A 153 -14.94 -5.40 -10.33
C LEU A 153 -14.49 -6.81 -9.90
N LEU A 154 -13.40 -6.90 -9.14
CA LEU A 154 -12.93 -8.17 -8.58
C LEU A 154 -13.95 -8.77 -7.61
N GLN A 155 -14.60 -7.96 -6.80
CA GLN A 155 -15.64 -8.43 -5.88
C GLN A 155 -16.87 -8.98 -6.62
N ILE A 156 -17.32 -8.31 -7.67
CA ILE A 156 -18.44 -8.77 -8.50
C ILE A 156 -18.09 -10.11 -9.15
N ARG A 157 -16.91 -10.20 -9.77
CA ARG A 157 -16.46 -11.42 -10.44
C ARG A 157 -16.36 -12.63 -9.51
N THR A 158 -15.83 -12.44 -8.30
CA THR A 158 -15.71 -13.52 -7.32
C THR A 158 -17.06 -13.98 -6.77
N ARG A 159 -18.05 -13.07 -6.65
CA ARG A 159 -19.41 -13.44 -6.22
C ARG A 159 -20.15 -14.23 -7.30
N THR A 160 -20.02 -13.86 -8.57
CA THR A 160 -20.67 -14.55 -9.68
C THR A 160 -20.12 -15.98 -9.84
N ALA A 161 -18.81 -16.18 -9.64
CA ALA A 161 -18.20 -17.52 -9.70
C ALA A 161 -18.59 -18.44 -8.52
N ALA A 162 -19.10 -17.89 -7.42
CA ALA A 162 -19.56 -18.67 -6.26
C ALA A 162 -21.06 -19.09 -6.36
N THR A 163 -21.78 -18.59 -7.36
CA THR A 163 -23.22 -18.88 -7.58
C THR A 163 -23.46 -19.83 -8.77
N THR A 164 -22.44 -20.17 -9.52
CA THR A 164 -22.42 -21.22 -10.55
C THR A 164 -21.82 -22.51 -10.02
#